data_09180400ec67254582a8eaef57e272c9
#
_entry.id   09180400ec67254582a8eaef57e272c9
#
_cell.length_a   1.000
_cell.length_b   1.000
_cell.length_c   1.000
_cell.angle_alpha   90.00
_cell.angle_beta   90.00
_cell.angle_gamma   90.00
#
_symmetry.space_group_name_H-M   'P 1'
#
loop_
_entity.id
_entity.type
_entity.pdbx_description
1 polymer ?
#
loop_
_entity_poly.entity_id
_entity_poly.type
_entity_poly.pdbx_seq_one_letter_code
_entity_poly.pdbx_strand_id
1 'polypeptide(L)'
;MEDYVYKTKPYAHQADVLKVSWDKVNWAYFLEMGTGKSKVCIDNAGILYECGEIDTFIVIAPKGVYRIWAEIEIPTHMPDRLNAEVVRWRPNPPAALKTALMSLAEPAEGFRVLIMNVEALSTKKGQRFLASVLRASKALLAIDESTTIKSPRASR
;
A
#
# COMPACT_ATOMS: atom_id res chain seq x y z
N MET A 1 -12.74 11.45 8.87
CA MET A 1 -13.35 10.18 8.39
C MET A 1 -14.80 10.34 7.96
N GLU A 2 -15.59 11.12 8.67
CA GLU A 2 -17.04 11.28 8.37
C GLU A 2 -17.33 11.89 6.99
N ASP A 3 -16.45 12.75 6.49
CA ASP A 3 -16.61 13.41 5.18
C ASP A 3 -15.92 12.67 4.03
N TYR A 4 -15.31 11.51 4.28
CA TYR A 4 -14.62 10.76 3.23
C TYR A 4 -15.60 10.13 2.25
N VAL A 5 -15.47 10.47 0.97
CA VAL A 5 -16.31 9.95 -0.10
C VAL A 5 -15.66 8.73 -0.73
N TYR A 6 -16.22 7.57 -0.47
CA TYR A 6 -15.76 6.29 -1.00
C TYR A 6 -16.02 6.17 -2.50
N LYS A 7 -15.09 5.60 -3.26
CA LYS A 7 -15.32 5.22 -4.65
C LYS A 7 -16.30 4.06 -4.78
N THR A 8 -16.16 3.08 -3.89
CA THR A 8 -17.07 1.94 -3.76
C THR A 8 -17.61 1.91 -2.33
N LYS A 9 -18.92 1.72 -2.17
CA LYS A 9 -19.54 1.68 -0.85
C LYS A 9 -19.01 0.50 -0.03
N PRO A 10 -18.48 0.74 1.19
CA PRO A 10 -18.04 -0.34 2.05
C PRO A 10 -19.24 -1.17 2.56
N TYR A 11 -19.03 -2.46 2.74
CA TYR A 11 -19.97 -3.28 3.51
C TYR A 11 -19.92 -2.89 4.99
N ALA A 12 -20.97 -3.23 5.75
CA ALA A 12 -21.09 -2.86 7.16
C ALA A 12 -19.87 -3.30 7.98
N HIS A 13 -19.42 -4.54 7.83
CA HIS A 13 -18.24 -5.06 8.52
C HIS A 13 -16.94 -4.33 8.16
N GLN A 14 -16.79 -3.87 6.92
CA GLN A 14 -15.63 -3.08 6.47
C GLN A 14 -15.64 -1.69 7.09
N ALA A 15 -16.81 -1.05 7.11
CA ALA A 15 -16.98 0.26 7.74
C ALA A 15 -16.73 0.19 9.26
N ASP A 16 -17.20 -0.85 9.94
CA ASP A 16 -17.01 -1.03 11.38
C ASP A 16 -15.54 -1.25 11.73
N VAL A 17 -14.84 -2.08 10.96
CA VAL A 17 -13.39 -2.28 11.14
C VAL A 17 -12.62 -0.99 10.91
N LEU A 18 -12.97 -0.24 9.87
CA LEU A 18 -12.31 1.02 9.54
C LEU A 18 -12.50 2.08 10.62
N LYS A 19 -13.69 2.19 11.23
CA LYS A 19 -13.97 3.11 12.33
C LYS A 19 -13.02 2.93 13.53
N VAL A 20 -12.64 1.70 13.83
CA VAL A 20 -11.78 1.40 14.99
C VAL A 20 -10.29 1.37 14.66
N SER A 21 -9.93 1.30 13.38
CA SER A 21 -8.54 1.10 12.96
C SER A 21 -7.90 2.27 12.23
N TRP A 22 -8.67 3.18 11.64
CA TRP A 22 -8.18 4.18 10.68
C TRP A 22 -7.07 5.10 11.24
N ASP A 23 -7.12 5.42 12.54
CA ASP A 23 -6.19 6.30 13.24
C ASP A 23 -5.10 5.55 14.04
N LYS A 24 -5.07 4.22 13.95
CA LYS A 24 -4.11 3.40 14.71
C LYS A 24 -2.76 3.34 13.99
N VAL A 25 -1.69 3.55 14.73
CA VAL A 25 -0.31 3.48 14.20
C VAL A 25 0.03 2.08 13.70
N ASN A 26 -0.43 1.04 14.41
CA ASN A 26 -0.27 -0.35 14.01
C ASN A 26 -1.59 -1.08 14.17
N TRP A 27 -2.00 -1.79 13.14
CA TRP A 27 -3.22 -2.58 13.13
C TRP A 27 -3.09 -3.85 12.28
N ALA A 28 -3.70 -4.94 12.73
CA ALA A 28 -3.78 -6.19 11.97
C ALA A 28 -5.24 -6.51 11.64
N TYR A 29 -5.53 -6.66 10.36
CA TYR A 29 -6.85 -7.06 9.88
C TYR A 29 -6.97 -8.58 9.83
N PHE A 30 -7.56 -9.16 10.87
CA PHE A 30 -7.91 -10.58 10.92
C PHE A 30 -9.30 -10.81 10.34
N LEU A 31 -9.43 -10.57 9.05
CA LEU A 31 -10.64 -10.79 8.29
C LEU A 31 -10.51 -12.10 7.49
N GLU A 32 -11.63 -12.79 7.28
CA GLU A 32 -11.65 -14.00 6.46
C GLU A 32 -11.25 -13.71 5.00
N MET A 33 -10.84 -14.72 4.27
CA MET A 33 -10.55 -14.61 2.85
C MET A 33 -11.81 -14.16 2.09
N GLY A 34 -11.63 -13.26 1.12
CA GLY A 34 -12.75 -12.76 0.31
C GLY A 34 -13.62 -11.68 0.97
N THR A 35 -13.28 -11.20 2.19
CA THR A 35 -14.04 -10.15 2.89
C THR A 35 -13.66 -8.72 2.50
N GLY A 36 -12.73 -8.57 1.53
CA GLY A 36 -12.34 -7.27 1.01
C GLY A 36 -11.34 -6.50 1.89
N LYS A 37 -10.35 -7.20 2.45
CA LYS A 37 -9.25 -6.57 3.22
C LYS A 37 -8.53 -5.49 2.45
N SER A 38 -8.26 -5.71 1.15
CA SER A 38 -7.60 -4.75 0.27
C SER A 38 -8.36 -3.42 0.21
N LYS A 39 -9.69 -3.50 0.08
CA LYS A 39 -10.55 -2.31 0.09
C LYS A 39 -10.42 -1.53 1.39
N VAL A 40 -10.45 -2.19 2.55
CA VAL A 40 -10.30 -1.53 3.85
C VAL A 40 -8.95 -0.81 3.95
N CYS A 41 -7.86 -1.43 3.49
CA CYS A 41 -6.54 -0.80 3.46
C CYS A 41 -6.49 0.41 2.52
N ILE A 42 -7.13 0.31 1.35
CA ILE A 42 -7.18 1.40 0.36
C ILE A 42 -7.99 2.58 0.89
N ASP A 43 -9.16 2.31 1.47
CA ASP A 43 -10.01 3.34 2.07
C ASP A 43 -9.28 4.03 3.25
N ASN A 44 -8.59 3.26 4.09
CA ASN A 44 -7.78 3.82 5.17
C ASN A 44 -6.67 4.73 4.65
N ALA A 45 -5.95 4.30 3.60
CA ALA A 45 -4.92 5.11 2.98
C ALA A 45 -5.49 6.43 2.41
N GLY A 46 -6.64 6.37 1.74
CA GLY A 46 -7.32 7.56 1.22
C GLY A 46 -7.74 8.54 2.33
N ILE A 47 -8.31 8.04 3.41
CA ILE A 47 -8.70 8.84 4.58
C ILE A 47 -7.48 9.52 5.20
N LEU A 48 -6.41 8.77 5.46
CA LEU A 48 -5.18 9.32 6.05
C LEU A 48 -4.51 10.36 5.15
N TYR A 49 -4.56 10.16 3.84
CA TYR A 49 -4.06 11.15 2.89
C TYR A 49 -4.89 12.45 2.93
N GLU A 50 -6.22 12.36 2.90
CA GLU A 50 -7.08 13.55 3.01
C GLU A 50 -6.93 14.28 4.35
N CYS A 51 -6.62 13.55 5.42
CA CYS A 51 -6.30 14.14 6.73
C CYS A 51 -4.88 14.76 6.80
N GLY A 52 -4.06 14.60 5.76
CA GLY A 52 -2.68 15.10 5.74
C GLY A 52 -1.68 14.27 6.58
N GLU A 53 -2.09 13.08 7.02
CA GLU A 53 -1.27 12.20 7.86
C GLU A 53 -0.23 11.42 7.04
N ILE A 54 -0.53 11.13 5.79
CA ILE A 54 0.38 10.42 4.86
C ILE A 54 0.45 11.14 3.51
N ASP A 55 1.53 10.91 2.78
CA ASP A 55 1.71 11.27 1.37
C ASP A 55 1.95 10.04 0.48
N THR A 56 2.25 8.90 1.11
CA THR A 56 2.60 7.68 0.39
C THR A 56 1.92 6.46 1.01
N PHE A 57 1.33 5.62 0.17
CA PHE A 57 0.79 4.32 0.53
C PHE A 57 1.66 3.22 -0.06
N ILE A 58 2.23 2.35 0.79
CA ILE A 58 3.11 1.27 0.38
C ILE A 58 2.42 -0.06 0.64
N VAL A 59 2.31 -0.88 -0.39
CA VAL A 59 1.76 -2.23 -0.32
C VAL A 59 2.85 -3.25 -0.57
N ILE A 60 3.03 -4.18 0.36
CA ILE A 60 3.89 -5.35 0.20
C ILE A 60 3.00 -6.58 0.08
N ALA A 61 3.05 -7.25 -1.06
CA ALA A 61 2.21 -8.41 -1.36
C ALA A 61 3.02 -9.54 -2.04
N PRO A 62 2.57 -10.80 -1.99
CA PRO A 62 3.20 -11.89 -2.73
C PRO A 62 3.27 -11.61 -4.24
N LYS A 63 4.28 -12.13 -4.91
CA LYS A 63 4.53 -11.90 -6.35
C LYS A 63 3.30 -12.19 -7.23
N GLY A 64 2.51 -13.22 -6.90
CA GLY A 64 1.28 -13.53 -7.63
C GLY A 64 0.12 -12.55 -7.41
N VAL A 65 0.18 -11.73 -6.36
CA VAL A 65 -0.93 -10.85 -5.92
C VAL A 65 -0.61 -9.38 -6.11
N TYR A 66 0.67 -8.97 -6.04
CA TYR A 66 1.02 -7.54 -6.08
C TYR A 66 0.60 -6.84 -7.39
N ARG A 67 0.52 -7.60 -8.49
CA ARG A 67 -0.02 -7.12 -9.76
C ARG A 67 -1.52 -6.81 -9.67
N ILE A 68 -2.28 -7.66 -8.97
CA ILE A 68 -3.71 -7.46 -8.74
C ILE A 68 -3.97 -6.17 -7.97
N TRP A 69 -3.14 -5.85 -6.98
CA TRP A 69 -3.21 -4.58 -6.27
C TRP A 69 -3.09 -3.37 -7.21
N ALA A 70 -2.12 -3.40 -8.13
CA ALA A 70 -1.87 -2.30 -9.05
C ALA A 70 -2.95 -2.15 -10.13
N GLU A 71 -3.42 -3.27 -10.69
CA GLU A 71 -4.24 -3.28 -11.90
C GLU A 71 -5.74 -3.39 -11.60
N ILE A 72 -6.12 -3.88 -10.42
CA ILE A 72 -7.52 -4.15 -10.05
C ILE A 72 -7.92 -3.42 -8.77
N GLU A 73 -7.28 -3.71 -7.65
CA GLU A 73 -7.72 -3.24 -6.34
C GLU A 73 -7.63 -1.71 -6.20
N ILE A 74 -6.49 -1.12 -6.49
CA ILE A 74 -6.31 0.34 -6.44
C ILE A 74 -7.26 1.05 -7.41
N PRO A 75 -7.32 0.70 -8.71
CA PRO A 75 -8.24 1.36 -9.64
C PRO A 75 -9.71 1.22 -9.26
N THR A 76 -10.09 0.10 -8.63
CA THR A 76 -11.48 -0.16 -8.25
C THR A 76 -11.91 0.67 -7.03
N HIS A 77 -11.05 0.79 -6.02
CA HIS A 77 -11.43 1.32 -4.71
C HIS A 77 -10.85 2.71 -4.39
N MET A 78 -9.69 3.07 -4.95
CA MET A 78 -9.10 4.39 -4.72
C MET A 78 -9.90 5.48 -5.43
N PRO A 79 -10.40 6.50 -4.72
CA PRO A 79 -11.13 7.59 -5.37
C PRO A 79 -10.27 8.35 -6.37
N ASP A 80 -10.80 8.57 -7.57
CA ASP A 80 -10.08 9.25 -8.67
C ASP A 80 -9.67 10.69 -8.31
N ARG A 81 -10.46 11.36 -7.46
CA ARG A 81 -10.16 12.73 -6.98
C ARG A 81 -8.85 12.84 -6.21
N LEU A 82 -8.36 11.72 -5.62
CA LEU A 82 -7.09 11.71 -4.89
C LEU A 82 -5.88 11.75 -5.83
N ASN A 83 -6.11 11.52 -7.12
CA ASN A 83 -5.08 11.57 -8.17
C ASN A 83 -3.80 10.81 -7.80
N ALA A 84 -3.97 9.60 -7.25
CA ALA A 84 -2.87 8.79 -6.75
C ALA A 84 -1.97 8.31 -7.89
N GLU A 85 -0.67 8.59 -7.78
CA GLU A 85 0.34 8.05 -8.69
C GLU A 85 0.72 6.64 -8.23
N VAL A 86 0.40 5.62 -9.04
CA VAL A 86 0.65 4.21 -8.71
C VAL A 86 1.88 3.71 -9.43
N VAL A 87 2.88 3.26 -8.67
CA VAL A 87 4.14 2.72 -9.18
C VAL A 87 4.35 1.32 -8.65
N ARG A 88 4.56 0.36 -9.57
CA ARG A 88 4.85 -1.04 -9.23
C ARG A 88 6.35 -1.31 -9.34
N TRP A 89 6.95 -1.76 -8.27
CA TRP A 89 8.36 -2.10 -8.23
C TRP A 89 8.70 -3.29 -9.13
N ARG A 90 9.85 -3.18 -9.82
CA ARG A 90 10.45 -4.27 -10.61
C ARG A 90 11.97 -4.25 -10.42
N PRO A 91 12.64 -5.41 -10.36
CA PRO A 91 14.10 -5.48 -10.14
C PRO A 91 14.92 -4.86 -11.27
N ASN A 92 14.44 -4.98 -12.50
CA ASN A 92 15.07 -4.42 -13.71
C ASN A 92 14.03 -3.60 -14.49
N PRO A 93 13.71 -2.38 -13.99
CA PRO A 93 12.68 -1.56 -14.62
C PRO A 93 13.17 -0.96 -15.94
N PRO A 94 12.27 -0.79 -16.93
CA PRO A 94 12.56 0.04 -18.09
C PRO A 94 12.79 1.51 -17.67
N ALA A 95 13.40 2.33 -18.52
CA ALA A 95 13.83 3.68 -18.18
C ALA A 95 12.74 4.56 -17.57
N ALA A 96 11.53 4.57 -18.15
CA ALA A 96 10.41 5.36 -17.63
C ALA A 96 9.99 4.92 -16.21
N LEU A 97 9.90 3.61 -15.97
CA LEU A 97 9.58 3.08 -14.65
C LEU A 97 10.71 3.33 -13.64
N LYS A 98 11.96 3.25 -14.08
CA LYS A 98 13.12 3.58 -13.24
C LYS A 98 13.04 5.01 -12.74
N THR A 99 12.71 5.97 -13.60
CA THR A 99 12.52 7.38 -13.23
C THR A 99 11.39 7.54 -12.21
N ALA A 100 10.25 6.89 -12.44
CA ALA A 100 9.13 6.92 -11.51
C ALA A 100 9.48 6.31 -10.13
N LEU A 101 10.21 5.19 -10.11
CA LEU A 101 10.68 4.59 -8.86
C LEU A 101 11.68 5.50 -8.11
N MET A 102 12.61 6.12 -8.83
CA MET A 102 13.58 7.05 -8.23
C MET A 102 12.89 8.27 -7.63
N SER A 103 11.82 8.78 -8.25
CA SER A 103 11.06 9.92 -7.73
C SER A 103 10.37 9.62 -6.39
N LEU A 104 10.04 8.36 -6.11
CA LEU A 104 9.47 7.95 -4.83
C LEU A 104 10.47 8.06 -3.66
N ALA A 105 11.75 8.03 -3.93
CA ALA A 105 12.81 8.20 -2.93
C ALA A 105 13.11 9.68 -2.64
N GLU A 106 12.42 10.60 -3.30
CA GLU A 106 12.53 12.05 -3.13
C GLU A 106 11.23 12.60 -2.56
N PRO A 107 11.28 13.64 -1.71
CA PRO A 107 10.09 14.35 -1.28
C PRO A 107 9.34 14.95 -2.48
N ALA A 108 8.04 14.76 -2.54
CA ALA A 108 7.20 15.31 -3.60
C ALA A 108 5.79 15.60 -3.07
N GLU A 109 5.08 16.46 -3.77
CA GLU A 109 3.66 16.70 -3.50
C GLU A 109 2.79 15.64 -4.16
N GLY A 110 1.57 15.48 -3.63
CA GLY A 110 0.57 14.56 -4.14
C GLY A 110 0.59 13.19 -3.46
N PHE A 111 -0.39 12.38 -3.82
CA PHE A 111 -0.56 11.04 -3.26
C PHE A 111 0.15 10.00 -4.13
N ARG A 112 1.05 9.24 -3.52
CA ARG A 112 1.84 8.23 -4.20
C ARG A 112 1.54 6.84 -3.63
N VAL A 113 1.49 5.85 -4.50
CA VAL A 113 1.28 4.45 -4.13
C VAL A 113 2.42 3.60 -4.69
N LEU A 114 3.17 2.97 -3.80
CA LEU A 114 4.20 2.01 -4.16
C LEU A 114 3.71 0.59 -3.88
N ILE A 115 3.79 -0.27 -4.88
CA ILE A 115 3.45 -1.69 -4.72
C ILE A 115 4.69 -2.53 -4.98
N MET A 116 5.12 -3.29 -3.96
CA MET A 116 6.29 -4.17 -4.03
C MET A 116 5.88 -5.61 -3.75
N ASN A 117 6.58 -6.55 -4.38
CA ASN A 117 6.45 -7.94 -4.02
C ASN A 117 7.33 -8.28 -2.80
N VAL A 118 6.84 -9.18 -1.95
CA VAL A 118 7.53 -9.57 -0.71
C VAL A 118 8.92 -10.14 -0.96
N GLU A 119 9.13 -10.82 -2.09
CA GLU A 119 10.41 -11.40 -2.50
C GLU A 119 11.48 -10.33 -2.74
N ALA A 120 11.08 -9.11 -3.11
CA ALA A 120 12.01 -7.99 -3.25
C ALA A 120 12.71 -7.66 -1.93
N LEU A 121 12.05 -7.89 -0.79
CA LEU A 121 12.61 -7.66 0.54
C LEU A 121 13.70 -8.67 0.92
N SER A 122 13.81 -9.77 0.20
CA SER A 122 14.92 -10.73 0.33
C SER A 122 16.20 -10.25 -0.38
N THR A 123 16.12 -9.18 -1.16
CA THR A 123 17.25 -8.61 -1.89
C THR A 123 17.74 -7.32 -1.25
N LYS A 124 19.06 -7.09 -1.25
CA LYS A 124 19.65 -5.84 -0.77
C LYS A 124 19.13 -4.62 -1.56
N LYS A 125 18.91 -4.80 -2.86
CA LYS A 125 18.39 -3.74 -3.74
C LYS A 125 16.97 -3.32 -3.34
N GLY A 126 16.07 -4.28 -3.14
CA GLY A 126 14.69 -3.99 -2.70
C GLY A 126 14.63 -3.39 -1.31
N GLN A 127 15.43 -3.90 -0.36
CA GLN A 127 15.52 -3.37 1.00
C GLN A 127 16.01 -1.90 1.01
N ARG A 128 17.07 -1.59 0.27
CA ARG A 128 17.62 -0.24 0.17
C ARG A 128 16.63 0.72 -0.47
N PHE A 129 15.94 0.27 -1.51
CA PHE A 129 14.92 1.08 -2.17
C PHE A 129 13.76 1.40 -1.23
N LEU A 130 13.18 0.38 -0.58
CA LEU A 130 12.10 0.60 0.39
C LEU A 130 12.55 1.54 1.52
N ALA A 131 13.74 1.35 2.05
CA ALA A 131 14.28 2.23 3.10
C ALA A 131 14.42 3.68 2.62
N SER A 132 14.83 3.93 1.37
CA SER A 132 14.92 5.29 0.82
C SER A 132 13.55 5.93 0.66
N VAL A 133 12.55 5.18 0.22
CA VAL A 133 11.16 5.69 0.12
C VAL A 133 10.59 6.03 1.51
N LEU A 134 10.79 5.15 2.49
CA LEU A 134 10.33 5.40 3.87
C LEU A 134 10.98 6.63 4.51
N ARG A 135 12.23 6.91 4.20
CA ARG A 135 12.92 8.13 4.68
C ARG A 135 12.40 9.41 4.02
N ALA A 136 11.96 9.33 2.77
CA ALA A 136 11.52 10.48 1.98
C ALA A 136 10.03 10.80 2.13
N SER A 137 9.26 9.96 2.82
CA SER A 137 7.79 10.04 2.83
C SER A 137 7.18 9.82 4.21
N LYS A 138 5.96 10.33 4.37
CA LYS A 138 5.05 9.93 5.45
C LYS A 138 4.21 8.77 4.93
N ALA A 139 4.58 7.55 5.26
CA ALA A 139 4.02 6.38 4.62
C ALA A 139 3.07 5.57 5.53
N LEU A 140 1.96 5.12 4.95
CA LEU A 140 1.22 3.96 5.45
C LEU A 140 1.78 2.71 4.77
N LEU A 141 2.21 1.74 5.56
CA LEU A 141 2.69 0.44 5.07
C LEU A 141 1.64 -0.63 5.32
N ALA A 142 1.14 -1.25 4.27
CA ALA A 142 0.27 -2.41 4.32
C ALA A 142 1.03 -3.67 3.84
N ILE A 143 0.90 -4.75 4.60
CA ILE A 143 1.49 -6.04 4.26
C ILE A 143 0.35 -7.03 4.07
N ASP A 144 0.19 -7.48 2.82
CA ASP A 144 -0.81 -8.47 2.45
C ASP A 144 -0.24 -9.88 2.65
N GLU A 145 -1.05 -10.78 3.22
CA GLU A 145 -0.65 -12.15 3.57
C GLU A 145 0.64 -12.20 4.43
N SER A 146 0.62 -11.54 5.58
CA SER A 146 1.76 -11.46 6.51
C SER A 146 2.36 -12.83 6.90
N THR A 147 1.59 -13.91 6.76
CA THR A 147 2.04 -15.30 6.98
C THR A 147 3.14 -15.74 6.01
N THR A 148 3.28 -15.08 4.87
CA THR A 148 4.37 -15.34 3.91
C THR A 148 5.69 -14.71 4.33
N ILE A 149 5.67 -13.73 5.24
CA ILE A 149 6.86 -13.14 5.83
C ILE A 149 7.34 -14.06 6.95
N LYS A 150 8.06 -15.09 6.57
CA LYS A 150 8.66 -16.01 7.54
C LYS A 150 9.81 -15.33 8.27
N SER A 151 9.94 -15.63 9.56
CA SER A 151 11.09 -15.25 10.36
C SER A 151 12.40 -15.64 9.66
N PRO A 152 13.48 -14.84 9.73
CA PRO A 152 14.78 -15.18 9.15
C PRO A 152 15.34 -16.54 9.60
N ARG A 153 14.80 -17.13 10.67
CA ARG A 153 15.15 -18.46 11.18
C ARG A 153 14.42 -19.63 10.49
N ALA A 154 13.52 -19.38 9.57
CA ALA A 154 12.74 -20.41 8.87
C ALA A 154 13.27 -20.72 7.45
N SER A 155 14.58 -20.54 7.20
CA SER A 155 15.23 -21.11 6.03
C SER A 155 15.47 -22.60 6.25
N ARG A 156 14.59 -23.40 5.72
CA ARG A 156 14.86 -24.81 5.39
C ARG A 156 14.60 -25.00 3.91
#